data_5ec8410885d67be71c19f3e8686e0104
#
_entry.id   5ec8410885d67be71c19f3e8686e0104
#
_cell.length_a   1.000
_cell.length_b   1.000
_cell.length_c   1.000
_cell.angle_alpha   90.00
_cell.angle_beta   90.00
_cell.angle_gamma   90.00
#
_symmetry.space_group_name_H-M   'P 1'
#
loop_
_entity.id
_entity.type
_entity.pdbx_description
1 polymer ?
#
loop_
_entity_poly.entity_id
_entity_poly.type
_entity_poly.pdbx_seq_one_letter_code
_entity_poly.pdbx_strand_id
1 'polypeptide(L)'
;MQAEFHHFHSASPFALELGGELPALDLAYQTWGKLNAKKDNVVWICHAFTGSHDVAEWWQGLVGPGKLFNPENNLIVCVNILGSHYGSSGPLTVDPRTGKPYFHSFPDITIRDVVASFEILRKELKISKIKTCIGGSLGGQQALEWAIVNPGLIENLILVATNAVHSPWGIAFNESQRMAIEVDPTWKESQPKAGLEGMKAARATALISYRNYETYQITQARKENSYGTSLRAVSYQRYQGEKLAQRFNAYSYFQLSKMMDSQDVGRNRGGAVAALKQIQSKTLVIGIKSDALFPIIEQEFLAKYIPGASFHVIDSLYGHDGFLIESGLMTKAVRLWQKLQRLEVNPMADFFQALEAKMVAHEIS
;
A
#
# COMPACT_ATOMS: atom_id res chain seq x y z
N MET A 1 19.95 -12.44 -0.67
CA MET A 1 19.70 -12.51 0.78
C MET A 1 18.28 -13.03 0.96
N GLN A 2 18.10 -14.01 1.83
CA GLN A 2 16.80 -14.67 2.05
C GLN A 2 15.90 -13.78 2.91
N ALA A 3 14.59 -13.82 2.68
CA ALA A 3 13.60 -13.17 3.54
C ALA A 3 13.59 -13.83 4.92
N GLU A 4 13.44 -13.04 5.98
CA GLU A 4 13.25 -13.53 7.33
C GLU A 4 11.84 -13.17 7.79
N PHE A 5 11.04 -14.19 8.10
CA PHE A 5 9.69 -14.03 8.65
C PHE A 5 9.78 -13.87 10.17
N HIS A 6 9.02 -12.92 10.69
CA HIS A 6 8.97 -12.61 12.11
C HIS A 6 7.54 -12.45 12.59
N HIS A 7 7.34 -12.68 13.88
CA HIS A 7 6.09 -12.44 14.58
C HIS A 7 6.39 -11.63 15.85
N PHE A 8 5.75 -10.46 15.96
CA PHE A 8 5.77 -9.64 17.16
C PHE A 8 4.49 -9.86 17.93
N HIS A 9 4.58 -10.04 19.25
CA HIS A 9 3.44 -10.15 20.15
C HIS A 9 3.60 -9.17 21.30
N SER A 10 2.54 -8.42 21.60
CA SER A 10 2.40 -7.60 22.80
C SER A 10 1.14 -8.03 23.56
N ALA A 11 1.32 -8.43 24.81
CA ALA A 11 0.22 -8.74 25.73
C ALA A 11 -0.42 -7.48 26.34
N SER A 12 0.12 -6.29 26.06
CA SER A 12 -0.47 -5.03 26.48
C SER A 12 -1.66 -4.66 25.62
N PRO A 13 -2.76 -4.15 26.22
CA PRO A 13 -3.90 -3.65 25.44
C PRO A 13 -3.47 -2.58 24.44
N PHE A 14 -4.04 -2.65 23.23
CA PHE A 14 -3.82 -1.70 22.15
C PHE A 14 -5.08 -0.88 21.94
N ALA A 15 -5.04 0.39 22.38
CA ALA A 15 -6.16 1.32 22.24
C ALA A 15 -6.42 1.68 20.78
N LEU A 16 -7.70 1.77 20.39
CA LEU A 16 -8.14 2.09 19.03
C LEU A 16 -8.66 3.53 18.93
N GLU A 17 -8.45 4.15 17.77
CA GLU A 17 -8.86 5.55 17.52
C GLU A 17 -10.36 5.77 17.71
N LEU A 18 -11.19 4.83 17.28
CA LEU A 18 -12.65 4.91 17.38
C LEU A 18 -13.19 4.49 18.76
N GLY A 19 -12.30 4.21 19.70
CA GLY A 19 -12.64 3.73 21.03
C GLY A 19 -12.54 2.20 21.14
N GLY A 20 -12.48 1.72 22.39
CA GLY A 20 -12.20 0.32 22.66
C GLY A 20 -10.72 -0.02 22.51
N GLU A 21 -10.41 -1.32 22.58
CA GLU A 21 -9.05 -1.83 22.53
C GLU A 21 -8.99 -3.27 22.00
N LEU A 22 -7.85 -3.65 21.46
CA LEU A 22 -7.46 -5.05 21.34
C LEU A 22 -6.71 -5.45 22.62
N PRO A 23 -7.06 -6.55 23.27
CA PRO A 23 -6.41 -6.97 24.53
C PRO A 23 -4.94 -7.42 24.33
N ALA A 24 -4.57 -7.73 23.11
CA ALA A 24 -3.21 -8.03 22.68
C ALA A 24 -3.00 -7.60 21.23
N LEU A 25 -1.76 -7.35 20.84
CA LEU A 25 -1.40 -6.97 19.48
C LEU A 25 -0.40 -7.98 18.92
N ASP A 26 -0.77 -8.60 17.80
CA ASP A 26 0.10 -9.44 17.00
C ASP A 26 0.41 -8.77 15.67
N LEU A 27 1.68 -8.76 15.25
CA LEU A 27 2.11 -8.27 13.95
C LEU A 27 3.05 -9.28 13.29
N ALA A 28 2.61 -9.81 12.16
CA ALA A 28 3.47 -10.59 11.28
C ALA A 28 4.20 -9.66 10.32
N TYR A 29 5.49 -9.87 10.12
CA TYR A 29 6.28 -9.06 9.22
C TYR A 29 7.45 -9.83 8.62
N GLN A 30 7.96 -9.33 7.51
CA GLN A 30 9.18 -9.86 6.91
C GLN A 30 10.23 -8.76 6.79
N THR A 31 11.49 -9.23 6.87
CA THR A 31 12.65 -8.36 6.65
C THR A 31 13.60 -8.97 5.62
N TRP A 32 14.28 -8.08 4.89
CA TRP A 32 15.36 -8.42 3.97
C TRP A 32 16.55 -7.51 4.24
N GLY A 33 17.74 -8.06 4.28
CA GLY A 33 18.94 -7.28 4.58
C GLY A 33 19.20 -7.08 6.06
N LYS A 34 20.02 -6.09 6.39
CA LYS A 34 20.45 -5.84 7.78
C LYS A 34 20.44 -4.35 8.11
N LEU A 35 20.08 -4.06 9.35
CA LEU A 35 20.20 -2.72 9.91
C LEU A 35 21.70 -2.37 10.04
N ASN A 36 22.10 -1.22 9.52
CA ASN A 36 23.48 -0.74 9.64
C ASN A 36 23.76 -0.18 11.05
N ALA A 37 25.04 0.09 11.37
CA ALA A 37 25.45 0.60 12.66
C ALA A 37 24.82 1.97 12.99
N LYS A 38 24.53 2.80 11.98
CA LYS A 38 23.87 4.11 12.15
C LYS A 38 22.35 4.00 12.31
N LYS A 39 21.76 2.83 12.04
CA LYS A 39 20.31 2.55 12.08
C LYS A 39 19.48 3.50 11.21
N ASP A 40 20.01 3.89 10.04
CA ASP A 40 19.43 4.87 9.13
C ASP A 40 19.21 4.34 7.69
N ASN A 41 19.39 3.03 7.46
CA ASN A 41 19.24 2.41 6.14
C ASN A 41 17.91 1.65 5.96
N VAL A 42 16.88 2.02 6.71
CA VAL A 42 15.61 1.32 6.67
C VAL A 42 14.78 1.75 5.48
N VAL A 43 14.29 0.79 4.71
CA VAL A 43 13.20 0.95 3.72
C VAL A 43 11.96 0.27 4.29
N TRP A 44 10.93 1.06 4.61
CA TRP A 44 9.66 0.54 5.10
C TRP A 44 8.64 0.55 3.98
N ILE A 45 8.09 -0.62 3.66
CA ILE A 45 7.12 -0.78 2.59
C ILE A 45 5.76 -1.08 3.18
N CYS A 46 4.79 -0.23 2.85
CA CYS A 46 3.39 -0.37 3.26
C CYS A 46 2.62 -1.09 2.16
N HIS A 47 2.09 -2.28 2.45
CA HIS A 47 1.36 -3.06 1.46
C HIS A 47 -0.07 -2.57 1.22
N ALA A 48 -0.60 -2.87 0.03
CA ALA A 48 -1.96 -2.49 -0.38
C ALA A 48 -3.02 -3.46 0.15
N PHE A 49 -4.29 -3.18 -0.14
CA PHE A 49 -5.51 -3.79 0.40
C PHE A 49 -5.46 -5.30 0.63
N THR A 50 -5.18 -6.09 -0.39
CA THR A 50 -5.07 -7.56 -0.27
C THR A 50 -3.63 -8.07 -0.42
N GLY A 51 -2.65 -7.18 -0.19
CA GLY A 51 -1.25 -7.52 -0.12
C GLY A 51 -0.89 -8.25 1.17
N SER A 52 0.39 -8.55 1.32
CA SER A 52 0.95 -9.21 2.50
C SER A 52 2.31 -8.62 2.84
N HIS A 53 2.89 -9.08 3.95
CA HIS A 53 4.27 -8.76 4.32
C HIS A 53 5.31 -9.26 3.31
N ASP A 54 4.99 -10.24 2.43
CA ASP A 54 5.93 -10.74 1.43
C ASP A 54 5.99 -9.83 0.20
N VAL A 55 6.66 -8.71 0.36
CA VAL A 55 6.82 -7.72 -0.70
C VAL A 55 7.61 -8.25 -1.91
N ALA A 56 8.47 -9.23 -1.72
CA ALA A 56 9.21 -9.84 -2.80
C ALA A 56 8.32 -10.66 -3.75
N GLU A 57 7.15 -11.12 -3.28
CA GLU A 57 6.15 -11.78 -4.11
C GLU A 57 5.41 -10.78 -5.01
N TRP A 58 4.89 -9.69 -4.45
CA TRP A 58 3.98 -8.81 -5.18
C TRP A 58 4.64 -7.55 -5.77
N TRP A 59 5.88 -7.23 -5.35
CA TRP A 59 6.68 -6.11 -5.93
C TRP A 59 8.07 -6.55 -6.39
N GLN A 60 8.16 -7.75 -6.97
CA GLN A 60 9.40 -8.37 -7.46
C GLN A 60 10.29 -7.42 -8.28
N GLY A 61 9.70 -6.50 -9.05
CA GLY A 61 10.44 -5.55 -9.88
C GLY A 61 11.17 -4.47 -9.09
N LEU A 62 10.78 -4.19 -7.83
CA LEU A 62 11.33 -3.11 -7.01
C LEU A 62 12.24 -3.61 -5.88
N VAL A 63 12.02 -4.82 -5.37
CA VAL A 63 12.72 -5.38 -4.21
C VAL A 63 13.60 -6.55 -4.62
N GLY A 64 14.85 -6.53 -4.17
CA GLY A 64 15.81 -7.62 -4.43
C GLY A 64 17.20 -7.12 -4.82
N PRO A 65 18.17 -8.04 -4.99
CA PRO A 65 19.52 -7.70 -5.44
C PRO A 65 19.52 -6.92 -6.76
N GLY A 66 20.23 -5.79 -6.79
CA GLY A 66 20.30 -4.91 -7.97
C GLY A 66 19.03 -4.13 -8.30
N LYS A 67 17.93 -4.31 -7.55
CA LYS A 67 16.68 -3.57 -7.72
C LYS A 67 16.74 -2.19 -7.03
N LEU A 68 15.65 -1.45 -7.11
CA LEU A 68 15.53 -0.14 -6.47
C LEU A 68 15.78 -0.24 -4.95
N PHE A 69 15.14 -1.19 -4.30
CA PHE A 69 15.33 -1.52 -2.89
C PHE A 69 16.17 -2.79 -2.78
N ASN A 70 17.49 -2.57 -2.70
CA ASN A 70 18.47 -3.65 -2.62
C ASN A 70 18.75 -4.00 -1.16
N PRO A 71 18.50 -5.26 -0.73
CA PRO A 71 18.73 -5.72 0.64
C PRO A 71 20.23 -5.77 1.04
N GLU A 72 21.16 -5.67 0.08
CA GLU A 72 22.59 -5.56 0.41
C GLU A 72 22.92 -4.23 1.11
N ASN A 73 22.18 -3.17 0.79
CA ASN A 73 22.42 -1.82 1.30
C ASN A 73 21.36 -1.34 2.31
N ASN A 74 20.22 -2.04 2.41
CA ASN A 74 19.09 -1.60 3.20
C ASN A 74 18.57 -2.75 4.06
N LEU A 75 18.04 -2.40 5.24
CA LEU A 75 17.06 -3.23 5.91
C LEU A 75 15.68 -2.89 5.34
N ILE A 76 15.09 -3.81 4.60
CA ILE A 76 13.73 -3.65 4.07
C ILE A 76 12.77 -4.30 5.06
N VAL A 77 11.71 -3.59 5.44
CA VAL A 77 10.68 -4.07 6.37
C VAL A 77 9.32 -3.95 5.68
N CYS A 78 8.55 -5.02 5.71
CA CYS A 78 7.14 -5.00 5.32
C CYS A 78 6.31 -5.70 6.39
N VAL A 79 5.35 -4.97 6.96
CA VAL A 79 4.48 -5.47 8.03
C VAL A 79 3.12 -5.80 7.44
N ASN A 80 2.58 -6.97 7.82
CA ASN A 80 1.20 -7.30 7.53
C ASN A 80 0.29 -6.43 8.40
N ILE A 81 -0.56 -5.63 7.76
CA ILE A 81 -1.36 -4.63 8.48
C ILE A 81 -2.37 -5.25 9.42
N LEU A 82 -2.68 -4.51 10.49
CA LEU A 82 -3.76 -4.81 11.42
C LEU A 82 -5.08 -5.02 10.66
N GLY A 83 -5.86 -6.02 11.03
CA GLY A 83 -7.11 -6.39 10.34
C GLY A 83 -6.94 -7.31 9.13
N SER A 84 -5.71 -7.50 8.62
CA SER A 84 -5.44 -8.37 7.48
C SER A 84 -5.34 -9.86 7.86
N HIS A 85 -5.20 -10.72 6.84
CA HIS A 85 -5.30 -12.17 7.00
C HIS A 85 -3.98 -12.88 7.38
N TYR A 86 -2.83 -12.27 7.15
CA TYR A 86 -1.53 -12.96 7.11
C TYR A 86 -0.75 -12.89 8.42
N GLY A 87 -1.41 -13.14 9.57
CA GLY A 87 -0.76 -13.36 10.86
C GLY A 87 -0.69 -12.15 11.80
N SER A 88 -1.10 -10.94 11.38
CA SER A 88 -1.34 -9.83 12.30
C SER A 88 -2.75 -9.95 12.91
N SER A 89 -2.98 -9.29 14.06
CA SER A 89 -4.30 -9.26 14.69
C SER A 89 -5.38 -8.85 13.69
N GLY A 90 -6.42 -9.67 13.59
CA GLY A 90 -7.51 -9.49 12.63
C GLY A 90 -8.72 -10.36 13.00
N PRO A 91 -9.76 -10.36 12.17
CA PRO A 91 -11.03 -11.03 12.48
C PRO A 91 -10.91 -12.53 12.78
N LEU A 92 -9.91 -13.23 12.26
CA LEU A 92 -9.69 -14.64 12.54
C LEU A 92 -8.73 -14.91 13.73
N THR A 93 -8.19 -13.86 14.34
CA THR A 93 -7.39 -13.99 15.58
C THR A 93 -8.29 -14.41 16.74
N VAL A 94 -7.79 -15.24 17.62
CA VAL A 94 -8.50 -15.64 18.84
C VAL A 94 -8.51 -14.46 19.82
N ASP A 95 -9.68 -14.06 20.27
CA ASP A 95 -9.83 -13.10 21.37
C ASP A 95 -9.44 -13.80 22.69
N PRO A 96 -8.38 -13.36 23.38
CA PRO A 96 -7.93 -13.99 24.62
C PRO A 96 -8.96 -13.93 25.74
N ARG A 97 -9.95 -13.03 25.67
CA ARG A 97 -11.03 -12.90 26.66
C ARG A 97 -12.10 -13.99 26.52
N THR A 98 -12.31 -14.50 25.28
CA THR A 98 -13.37 -15.47 24.97
C THR A 98 -12.83 -16.85 24.61
N GLY A 99 -11.55 -16.94 24.20
CA GLY A 99 -10.94 -18.12 23.62
C GLY A 99 -11.47 -18.52 22.25
N LYS A 100 -12.19 -17.59 21.54
CA LYS A 100 -12.76 -17.82 20.21
C LYS A 100 -12.28 -16.75 19.23
N PRO A 101 -12.21 -17.03 17.91
CA PRO A 101 -11.93 -16.02 16.92
C PRO A 101 -12.94 -14.86 16.98
N TYR A 102 -12.46 -13.65 16.71
CA TYR A 102 -13.33 -12.46 16.72
C TYR A 102 -14.45 -12.53 15.69
N PHE A 103 -14.18 -12.96 14.48
CA PHE A 103 -15.11 -12.88 13.35
C PHE A 103 -15.72 -11.47 13.23
N HIS A 104 -17.04 -11.36 13.31
CA HIS A 104 -17.78 -10.08 13.26
C HIS A 104 -17.55 -9.19 14.48
N SER A 105 -17.07 -9.71 15.59
CA SER A 105 -16.78 -8.93 16.79
C SER A 105 -15.40 -8.24 16.76
N PHE A 106 -14.62 -8.42 15.69
CA PHE A 106 -13.38 -7.66 15.53
C PHE A 106 -13.70 -6.17 15.45
N PRO A 107 -13.05 -5.33 16.28
CA PRO A 107 -13.41 -3.92 16.34
C PRO A 107 -13.08 -3.19 15.02
N ASP A 108 -13.81 -2.11 14.77
CA ASP A 108 -13.49 -1.21 13.67
C ASP A 108 -12.14 -0.54 13.90
N ILE A 109 -11.27 -0.61 12.91
CA ILE A 109 -9.93 -0.05 12.92
C ILE A 109 -9.80 1.02 11.84
N THR A 110 -8.86 1.92 12.03
CA THR A 110 -8.53 3.01 11.11
C THR A 110 -7.11 2.91 10.59
N ILE A 111 -6.77 3.73 9.59
CA ILE A 111 -5.38 3.88 9.13
C ILE A 111 -4.47 4.36 10.27
N ARG A 112 -4.99 5.16 11.22
CA ARG A 112 -4.20 5.64 12.37
C ARG A 112 -3.86 4.51 13.34
N ASP A 113 -4.75 3.55 13.52
CA ASP A 113 -4.47 2.35 14.33
C ASP A 113 -3.37 1.50 13.68
N VAL A 114 -3.40 1.34 12.36
CA VAL A 114 -2.32 0.66 11.63
C VAL A 114 -0.99 1.36 11.84
N VAL A 115 -0.94 2.69 11.70
CA VAL A 115 0.29 3.48 11.92
C VAL A 115 0.74 3.43 13.38
N ALA A 116 -0.18 3.46 14.34
CA ALA A 116 0.15 3.28 15.76
C ALA A 116 0.79 1.91 16.03
N SER A 117 0.29 0.85 15.39
CA SER A 117 0.90 -0.50 15.48
C SER A 117 2.30 -0.55 14.87
N PHE A 118 2.53 0.15 13.75
CA PHE A 118 3.85 0.29 13.15
C PHE A 118 4.84 1.00 14.07
N GLU A 119 4.39 2.03 14.81
CA GLU A 119 5.23 2.73 15.80
C GLU A 119 5.66 1.83 16.94
N ILE A 120 4.79 0.93 17.40
CA ILE A 120 5.15 -0.06 18.42
C ILE A 120 6.25 -0.98 17.89
N LEU A 121 6.04 -1.58 16.72
CA LEU A 121 7.03 -2.48 16.10
C LEU A 121 8.34 -1.76 15.77
N ARG A 122 8.30 -0.53 15.23
CA ARG A 122 9.49 0.26 14.93
C ARG A 122 10.36 0.47 16.18
N LYS A 123 9.73 0.79 17.31
CA LYS A 123 10.44 0.97 18.60
C LYS A 123 11.05 -0.33 19.07
N GLU A 124 10.34 -1.45 18.96
CA GLU A 124 10.86 -2.79 19.27
C GLU A 124 12.08 -3.14 18.42
N LEU A 125 12.02 -2.85 17.13
CA LEU A 125 13.14 -3.04 16.20
C LEU A 125 14.28 -2.02 16.40
N LYS A 126 14.13 -1.08 17.34
CA LYS A 126 15.11 -0.02 17.65
C LYS A 126 15.50 0.82 16.42
N ILE A 127 14.55 1.00 15.50
CA ILE A 127 14.71 1.82 14.30
C ILE A 127 14.50 3.28 14.70
N SER A 128 15.53 4.10 14.57
CA SER A 128 15.48 5.53 14.94
C SER A 128 15.03 6.42 13.77
N LYS A 129 15.31 5.98 12.53
CA LYS A 129 15.04 6.73 11.30
C LYS A 129 14.61 5.78 10.19
N ILE A 130 13.69 6.21 9.36
CA ILE A 130 13.29 5.51 8.14
C ILE A 130 13.84 6.28 6.95
N LYS A 131 14.79 5.68 6.24
CA LYS A 131 15.40 6.27 5.05
C LYS A 131 14.40 6.48 3.93
N THR A 132 13.54 5.48 3.72
CA THR A 132 12.50 5.55 2.71
C THR A 132 11.25 4.82 3.21
N CYS A 133 10.12 5.51 3.23
CA CYS A 133 8.80 4.89 3.39
C CYS A 133 8.07 4.97 2.06
N ILE A 134 7.57 3.84 1.57
CA ILE A 134 6.85 3.75 0.30
C ILE A 134 5.59 2.94 0.45
N GLY A 135 4.51 3.39 -0.19
CA GLY A 135 3.27 2.65 -0.30
C GLY A 135 2.47 3.04 -1.53
N GLY A 136 1.77 2.07 -2.10
CA GLY A 136 0.78 2.29 -3.17
C GLY A 136 -0.65 2.07 -2.66
N SER A 137 -1.62 2.85 -3.18
CA SER A 137 -3.03 2.70 -2.80
C SER A 137 -3.23 2.84 -1.27
N LEU A 138 -3.88 1.87 -0.63
CA LEU A 138 -4.00 1.78 0.84
C LEU A 138 -2.64 1.85 1.55
N GLY A 139 -1.57 1.31 0.95
CA GLY A 139 -0.21 1.43 1.49
C GLY A 139 0.29 2.87 1.49
N GLY A 140 -0.09 3.63 0.48
CA GLY A 140 0.21 5.07 0.42
C GLY A 140 -0.52 5.87 1.49
N GLN A 141 -1.77 5.51 1.82
CA GLN A 141 -2.52 6.13 2.92
C GLN A 141 -1.83 5.91 4.28
N GLN A 142 -1.29 4.70 4.51
CA GLN A 142 -0.50 4.36 5.72
C GLN A 142 0.78 5.20 5.79
N ALA A 143 1.55 5.24 4.71
CA ALA A 143 2.80 5.99 4.63
C ALA A 143 2.57 7.49 4.84
N LEU A 144 1.50 8.03 4.24
CA LEU A 144 1.09 9.43 4.38
C LEU A 144 0.72 9.79 5.82
N GLU A 145 -0.15 8.99 6.45
CA GLU A 145 -0.55 9.20 7.85
C GLU A 145 0.67 9.14 8.77
N TRP A 146 1.58 8.19 8.54
CA TRP A 146 2.79 8.05 9.36
C TRP A 146 3.72 9.26 9.26
N ALA A 147 3.88 9.81 8.06
CA ALA A 147 4.68 11.02 7.86
C ALA A 147 4.08 12.25 8.56
N ILE A 148 2.75 12.29 8.71
CA ILE A 148 2.05 13.37 9.42
C ILE A 148 2.21 13.24 10.94
N VAL A 149 2.00 12.03 11.50
CA VAL A 149 2.02 11.85 12.97
C VAL A 149 3.44 11.87 13.55
N ASN A 150 4.46 11.58 12.74
CA ASN A 150 5.87 11.57 13.15
C ASN A 150 6.73 12.43 12.20
N PRO A 151 6.56 13.76 12.22
CA PRO A 151 7.38 14.66 11.41
C PRO A 151 8.87 14.44 11.70
N GLY A 152 9.67 14.29 10.64
CA GLY A 152 11.11 14.06 10.75
C GLY A 152 11.55 12.60 10.97
N LEU A 153 10.65 11.64 11.19
CA LEU A 153 10.99 10.21 11.24
C LEU A 153 11.40 9.66 9.87
N ILE A 154 10.63 10.01 8.85
CA ILE A 154 10.80 9.53 7.46
C ILE A 154 11.61 10.56 6.69
N GLU A 155 12.73 10.14 6.11
CA GLU A 155 13.56 11.03 5.28
C GLU A 155 12.95 11.19 3.88
N ASN A 156 12.64 10.07 3.22
CA ASN A 156 12.07 10.05 1.88
C ASN A 156 10.71 9.35 1.91
N LEU A 157 9.67 10.05 1.49
CA LEU A 157 8.30 9.55 1.40
C LEU A 157 7.93 9.36 -0.07
N ILE A 158 7.50 8.15 -0.46
CA ILE A 158 7.07 7.84 -1.83
C ILE A 158 5.62 7.37 -1.78
N LEU A 159 4.74 8.16 -2.36
CA LEU A 159 3.29 7.94 -2.39
C LEU A 159 2.88 7.58 -3.81
N VAL A 160 2.27 6.41 -4.02
CA VAL A 160 1.91 5.93 -5.35
C VAL A 160 0.41 5.66 -5.43
N ALA A 161 -0.29 6.25 -6.40
CA ALA A 161 -1.71 5.99 -6.67
C ALA A 161 -2.55 5.99 -5.38
N THR A 162 -2.49 7.07 -4.61
CA THR A 162 -3.11 7.20 -3.27
C THR A 162 -3.69 8.59 -3.06
N ASN A 163 -4.35 8.83 -1.92
CA ASN A 163 -5.01 10.10 -1.63
C ASN A 163 -4.90 10.52 -0.16
N ALA A 164 -5.26 11.78 0.11
CA ALA A 164 -5.31 12.34 1.46
C ALA A 164 -6.63 11.99 2.19
N VAL A 165 -7.73 11.94 1.44
CA VAL A 165 -9.08 11.62 1.92
C VAL A 165 -9.66 10.62 0.94
N HIS A 166 -10.22 9.52 1.46
CA HIS A 166 -10.84 8.54 0.55
C HIS A 166 -12.07 9.15 -0.10
N SER A 167 -12.10 9.10 -1.44
CA SER A 167 -13.15 9.79 -2.20
C SER A 167 -14.50 9.11 -2.08
N PRO A 168 -15.62 9.84 -2.23
CA PRO A 168 -16.94 9.23 -2.34
C PRO A 168 -17.03 8.17 -3.45
N TRP A 169 -16.25 8.31 -4.51
CA TRP A 169 -16.10 7.34 -5.59
C TRP A 169 -15.48 6.02 -5.09
N GLY A 170 -14.34 6.09 -4.38
CA GLY A 170 -13.71 4.93 -3.77
C GLY A 170 -14.60 4.25 -2.72
N ILE A 171 -15.27 5.05 -1.87
CA ILE A 171 -16.22 4.56 -0.87
C ILE A 171 -17.38 3.80 -1.55
N ALA A 172 -17.92 4.31 -2.66
CA ALA A 172 -18.99 3.65 -3.40
C ALA A 172 -18.56 2.27 -3.95
N PHE A 173 -17.34 2.15 -4.46
CA PHE A 173 -16.78 0.85 -4.85
C PHE A 173 -16.62 -0.09 -3.66
N ASN A 174 -16.11 0.39 -2.55
CA ASN A 174 -15.93 -0.42 -1.33
C ASN A 174 -17.29 -0.90 -0.79
N GLU A 175 -18.29 -0.02 -0.74
CA GLU A 175 -19.63 -0.39 -0.29
C GLU A 175 -20.29 -1.42 -1.20
N SER A 176 -20.20 -1.25 -2.53
CA SER A 176 -20.70 -2.24 -3.48
C SER A 176 -20.08 -3.63 -3.28
N GLN A 177 -18.81 -3.67 -2.88
CA GLN A 177 -18.11 -4.91 -2.56
C GLN A 177 -18.58 -5.49 -1.22
N ARG A 178 -18.81 -4.66 -0.20
CA ARG A 178 -19.36 -5.11 1.10
C ARG A 178 -20.78 -5.67 0.95
N MET A 179 -21.63 -4.98 0.18
CA MET A 179 -22.97 -5.45 -0.14
C MET A 179 -22.93 -6.86 -0.80
N ALA A 180 -21.96 -7.10 -1.70
CA ALA A 180 -21.80 -8.43 -2.32
C ALA A 180 -21.42 -9.52 -1.28
N ILE A 181 -20.65 -9.17 -0.24
CA ILE A 181 -20.32 -10.08 0.86
C ILE A 181 -21.53 -10.31 1.76
N GLU A 182 -22.29 -9.25 2.07
CA GLU A 182 -23.44 -9.30 2.99
C GLU A 182 -24.61 -10.14 2.49
N VAL A 183 -24.79 -10.25 1.17
CA VAL A 183 -25.82 -11.11 0.59
C VAL A 183 -25.44 -12.60 0.52
N ASP A 184 -24.21 -12.94 0.87
CA ASP A 184 -23.78 -14.34 0.98
C ASP A 184 -24.55 -15.02 2.12
N PRO A 185 -25.27 -16.13 1.88
CA PRO A 185 -26.07 -16.80 2.92
C PRO A 185 -25.26 -17.20 4.17
N THR A 186 -23.96 -17.44 4.01
CA THR A 186 -23.08 -17.85 5.11
C THR A 186 -22.50 -16.69 5.90
N TRP A 187 -22.67 -15.43 5.42
CA TRP A 187 -22.02 -14.26 6.03
C TRP A 187 -22.28 -14.10 7.53
N LYS A 188 -23.48 -14.45 7.97
CA LYS A 188 -23.85 -14.37 9.40
C LYS A 188 -23.30 -15.49 10.28
N GLU A 189 -22.65 -16.50 9.68
CA GLU A 189 -22.09 -17.62 10.41
C GLU A 189 -20.71 -17.25 10.98
N SER A 190 -20.45 -17.65 12.23
CA SER A 190 -19.15 -17.44 12.87
C SER A 190 -18.18 -18.58 12.51
N GLN A 191 -17.77 -18.63 11.24
CA GLN A 191 -16.84 -19.64 10.72
C GLN A 191 -15.83 -19.04 9.73
N PRO A 192 -14.61 -19.57 9.61
CA PRO A 192 -13.54 -18.93 8.82
C PRO A 192 -13.83 -18.71 7.34
N LYS A 193 -14.75 -19.48 6.76
CA LYS A 193 -15.11 -19.41 5.33
C LYS A 193 -16.44 -18.68 5.07
N ALA A 194 -17.07 -18.10 6.09
CA ALA A 194 -18.30 -17.35 5.89
C ALA A 194 -18.08 -16.14 4.96
N GLY A 195 -19.04 -15.85 4.10
CA GLY A 195 -19.00 -14.76 3.13
C GLY A 195 -18.06 -14.97 1.94
N LEU A 196 -17.52 -16.17 1.76
CA LEU A 196 -16.46 -16.43 0.76
C LEU A 196 -16.97 -16.27 -0.68
N GLU A 197 -18.19 -16.73 -0.98
CA GLU A 197 -18.78 -16.56 -2.33
C GLU A 197 -19.11 -15.10 -2.60
N GLY A 198 -19.61 -14.37 -1.60
CA GLY A 198 -19.78 -12.92 -1.68
C GLY A 198 -18.46 -12.19 -1.91
N MET A 199 -17.38 -12.60 -1.25
CA MET A 199 -16.05 -12.03 -1.47
C MET A 199 -15.52 -12.30 -2.88
N LYS A 200 -15.83 -13.42 -3.51
CA LYS A 200 -15.49 -13.67 -4.93
C LYS A 200 -16.16 -12.63 -5.83
N ALA A 201 -17.44 -12.33 -5.59
CA ALA A 201 -18.18 -11.30 -6.32
C ALA A 201 -17.62 -9.89 -6.02
N ALA A 202 -17.31 -9.59 -4.76
CA ALA A 202 -16.66 -8.36 -4.34
C ALA A 202 -15.33 -8.15 -5.08
N ARG A 203 -14.48 -9.18 -5.17
CA ARG A 203 -13.22 -9.13 -5.93
C ARG A 203 -13.44 -8.87 -7.41
N ALA A 204 -14.45 -9.47 -8.02
CA ALA A 204 -14.80 -9.24 -9.42
C ALA A 204 -15.21 -7.77 -9.65
N THR A 205 -15.99 -7.18 -8.73
CA THR A 205 -16.33 -5.74 -8.76
C THR A 205 -15.07 -4.87 -8.60
N ALA A 206 -14.20 -5.17 -7.66
CA ALA A 206 -12.96 -4.44 -7.43
C ALA A 206 -12.08 -4.37 -8.70
N LEU A 207 -11.97 -5.46 -9.45
CA LEU A 207 -11.13 -5.50 -10.65
C LEU A 207 -11.61 -4.58 -11.77
N ILE A 208 -12.89 -4.21 -11.81
CA ILE A 208 -13.38 -3.22 -12.76
C ILE A 208 -12.76 -1.84 -12.45
N SER A 209 -12.60 -1.50 -11.16
CA SER A 209 -11.95 -0.26 -10.76
C SER A 209 -10.42 -0.32 -10.78
N TYR A 210 -9.81 -1.52 -10.67
CA TYR A 210 -8.35 -1.70 -10.69
C TYR A 210 -7.79 -1.73 -12.11
N ARG A 211 -8.60 -2.01 -13.09
CA ARG A 211 -8.26 -1.98 -14.51
C ARG A 211 -8.97 -0.81 -15.19
N ASN A 212 -8.79 -0.68 -16.49
CA ASN A 212 -9.52 0.28 -17.31
C ASN A 212 -10.10 -0.39 -18.57
N TYR A 213 -10.88 0.36 -19.31
CA TYR A 213 -11.51 -0.12 -20.54
C TYR A 213 -10.47 -0.66 -21.55
N GLU A 214 -9.40 0.06 -21.79
CA GLU A 214 -8.35 -0.30 -22.77
C GLU A 214 -7.65 -1.60 -22.39
N THR A 215 -7.32 -1.79 -21.10
CA THR A 215 -6.76 -3.05 -20.63
C THR A 215 -7.68 -4.23 -20.91
N TYR A 216 -8.98 -4.08 -20.66
CA TYR A 216 -9.96 -5.14 -20.97
C TYR A 216 -10.06 -5.41 -22.47
N GLN A 217 -10.06 -4.37 -23.33
CA GLN A 217 -10.07 -4.54 -24.78
C GLN A 217 -8.85 -5.33 -25.27
N ILE A 218 -7.66 -5.07 -24.73
CA ILE A 218 -6.43 -5.76 -25.14
C ILE A 218 -6.37 -7.18 -24.57
N THR A 219 -6.63 -7.33 -23.26
CA THR A 219 -6.34 -8.59 -22.54
C THR A 219 -7.52 -9.55 -22.54
N GLN A 220 -8.76 -9.06 -22.63
CA GLN A 220 -10.00 -9.83 -22.53
C GLN A 220 -10.84 -9.76 -23.82
N ALA A 221 -10.25 -9.34 -24.94
CA ALA A 221 -10.91 -9.26 -26.23
C ALA A 221 -11.66 -10.54 -26.58
N ARG A 222 -12.83 -10.39 -27.20
CA ARG A 222 -13.66 -11.50 -27.64
C ARG A 222 -12.95 -12.27 -28.76
N LYS A 223 -12.87 -13.59 -28.59
CA LYS A 223 -12.45 -14.48 -29.69
C LYS A 223 -13.65 -14.81 -30.56
N GLU A 224 -13.40 -15.06 -31.84
CA GLU A 224 -14.43 -15.56 -32.75
C GLU A 224 -15.12 -16.80 -32.17
N ASN A 225 -16.43 -16.91 -32.40
CA ASN A 225 -17.27 -18.00 -31.91
C ASN A 225 -17.32 -18.20 -30.39
N SER A 226 -16.84 -17.23 -29.58
CA SER A 226 -16.98 -17.27 -28.12
C SER A 226 -18.37 -16.85 -27.67
N TYR A 227 -18.99 -17.61 -26.75
CA TYR A 227 -20.32 -17.37 -26.23
C TYR A 227 -20.45 -17.68 -24.74
N GLY A 228 -21.33 -16.97 -24.03
CA GLY A 228 -21.64 -17.24 -22.64
C GLY A 228 -20.38 -17.26 -21.75
N THR A 229 -20.17 -18.32 -20.98
CA THR A 229 -19.04 -18.48 -20.07
C THR A 229 -17.68 -18.64 -20.76
N SER A 230 -17.65 -18.90 -22.08
CA SER A 230 -16.42 -18.95 -22.87
C SER A 230 -15.87 -17.56 -23.23
N LEU A 231 -16.61 -16.50 -22.95
CA LEU A 231 -16.10 -15.14 -23.09
C LEU A 231 -14.97 -14.90 -22.11
N ARG A 232 -13.83 -14.39 -22.61
CA ARG A 232 -12.62 -14.20 -21.79
C ARG A 232 -12.85 -13.28 -20.58
N ALA A 233 -13.60 -12.21 -20.76
CA ALA A 233 -13.93 -11.31 -19.66
C ALA A 233 -14.75 -12.01 -18.55
N VAL A 234 -15.68 -12.92 -18.90
CA VAL A 234 -16.47 -13.69 -17.93
C VAL A 234 -15.57 -14.65 -17.14
N SER A 235 -14.77 -15.45 -17.84
CA SER A 235 -13.85 -16.40 -17.20
C SER A 235 -12.78 -15.69 -16.36
N TYR A 236 -12.29 -14.54 -16.80
CA TYR A 236 -11.33 -13.73 -16.07
C TYR A 236 -11.88 -13.23 -14.73
N GLN A 237 -13.08 -12.65 -14.72
CA GLN A 237 -13.72 -12.16 -13.49
C GLN A 237 -13.92 -13.29 -12.46
N ARG A 238 -14.45 -14.43 -12.92
CA ARG A 238 -14.64 -15.62 -12.07
C ARG A 238 -13.32 -16.16 -11.52
N TYR A 239 -12.31 -16.29 -12.38
CA TYR A 239 -10.97 -16.74 -11.99
C TYR A 239 -10.34 -15.84 -10.92
N GLN A 240 -10.46 -14.53 -11.05
CA GLN A 240 -9.86 -13.58 -10.10
C GLN A 240 -10.56 -13.59 -8.73
N GLY A 241 -11.87 -13.79 -8.71
CA GLY A 241 -12.61 -14.04 -7.47
C GLY A 241 -12.13 -15.29 -6.77
N GLU A 242 -12.07 -16.41 -7.51
CA GLU A 242 -11.59 -17.70 -7.00
C GLU A 242 -10.14 -17.62 -6.49
N LYS A 243 -9.25 -16.99 -7.27
CA LYS A 243 -7.85 -16.80 -6.88
C LYS A 243 -7.70 -16.04 -5.55
N LEU A 244 -8.53 -15.04 -5.28
CA LEU A 244 -8.49 -14.35 -4.00
C LEU A 244 -9.04 -15.23 -2.89
N ALA A 245 -10.14 -15.95 -3.11
CA ALA A 245 -10.78 -16.81 -2.12
C ALA A 245 -9.88 -17.96 -1.62
N GLN A 246 -8.89 -18.37 -2.41
CA GLN A 246 -7.90 -19.38 -2.02
C GLN A 246 -6.90 -18.87 -0.95
N ARG A 247 -6.73 -17.54 -0.80
CA ARG A 247 -5.69 -16.97 0.04
C ARG A 247 -6.15 -15.87 0.99
N PHE A 248 -7.42 -15.51 0.98
CA PHE A 248 -7.96 -14.41 1.79
C PHE A 248 -9.33 -14.79 2.37
N ASN A 249 -9.76 -14.12 3.43
CA ASN A 249 -11.08 -14.33 4.04
C ASN A 249 -11.97 -13.08 3.92
N ALA A 250 -13.28 -13.30 3.94
CA ALA A 250 -14.26 -12.23 3.75
C ALA A 250 -14.29 -11.23 4.91
N TYR A 251 -14.02 -11.67 6.13
CA TYR A 251 -14.00 -10.76 7.30
C TYR A 251 -12.88 -9.72 7.19
N SER A 252 -11.66 -10.16 6.87
CA SER A 252 -10.55 -9.24 6.66
C SER A 252 -10.78 -8.33 5.46
N TYR A 253 -11.35 -8.86 4.38
CA TYR A 253 -11.72 -8.05 3.21
C TYR A 253 -12.71 -6.94 3.58
N PHE A 254 -13.76 -7.30 4.28
CA PHE A 254 -14.79 -6.38 4.76
C PHE A 254 -14.20 -5.31 5.69
N GLN A 255 -13.44 -5.74 6.69
CA GLN A 255 -12.83 -4.85 7.67
C GLN A 255 -11.82 -3.87 7.05
N LEU A 256 -10.95 -4.35 6.16
CA LEU A 256 -9.98 -3.48 5.50
C LEU A 256 -10.63 -2.50 4.53
N SER A 257 -11.77 -2.84 3.91
CA SER A 257 -12.53 -1.90 3.08
C SER A 257 -13.12 -0.77 3.92
N LYS A 258 -13.67 -1.07 5.12
CA LYS A 258 -14.13 -0.05 6.08
C LYS A 258 -12.96 0.83 6.56
N MET A 259 -11.83 0.22 6.88
CA MET A 259 -10.63 0.95 7.28
C MET A 259 -10.18 1.92 6.18
N MET A 260 -10.20 1.53 4.92
CA MET A 260 -9.85 2.41 3.79
C MET A 260 -10.82 3.58 3.66
N ASP A 261 -12.13 3.36 3.89
CA ASP A 261 -13.14 4.43 3.90
C ASP A 261 -12.89 5.45 5.01
N SER A 262 -12.24 5.06 6.11
CA SER A 262 -11.91 5.94 7.24
C SER A 262 -10.78 6.93 6.93
N GLN A 263 -10.10 6.79 5.78
CA GLN A 263 -8.99 7.66 5.43
C GLN A 263 -9.42 9.12 5.29
N ASP A 264 -8.97 9.92 6.21
CA ASP A 264 -9.03 11.38 6.21
C ASP A 264 -7.89 11.91 7.08
N VAL A 265 -6.82 12.37 6.42
CA VAL A 265 -5.67 12.93 7.14
C VAL A 265 -6.02 14.22 7.87
N GLY A 266 -7.09 14.90 7.44
CA GLY A 266 -7.54 16.17 8.01
C GLY A 266 -8.40 16.04 9.26
N ARG A 267 -8.93 14.85 9.54
CA ARG A 267 -9.81 14.60 10.70
C ARG A 267 -9.14 15.00 12.01
N ASN A 268 -9.73 15.96 12.72
CA ASN A 268 -9.20 16.57 13.95
C ASN A 268 -7.85 17.28 13.80
N ARG A 269 -7.50 17.74 12.56
CA ARG A 269 -6.24 18.44 12.28
C ARG A 269 -6.42 19.74 11.49
N GLY A 270 -7.64 20.30 11.47
CA GLY A 270 -7.93 21.51 10.71
C GLY A 270 -8.08 21.31 9.20
N GLY A 271 -8.38 20.07 8.77
CA GLY A 271 -8.60 19.68 7.38
C GLY A 271 -7.34 19.13 6.70
N ALA A 272 -7.54 18.49 5.53
CA ALA A 272 -6.49 17.77 4.82
C ALA A 272 -5.29 18.66 4.45
N VAL A 273 -5.53 19.90 4.02
CA VAL A 273 -4.46 20.85 3.67
C VAL A 273 -3.57 21.16 4.88
N ALA A 274 -4.18 21.38 6.05
CA ALA A 274 -3.42 21.68 7.27
C ALA A 274 -2.57 20.46 7.71
N ALA A 275 -3.10 19.25 7.57
CA ALA A 275 -2.38 18.01 7.86
C ALA A 275 -1.21 17.79 6.90
N LEU A 276 -1.41 17.94 5.59
CA LEU A 276 -0.38 17.75 4.57
C LEU A 276 0.80 18.70 4.74
N LYS A 277 0.54 19.94 5.16
CA LYS A 277 1.58 20.93 5.42
C LYS A 277 2.52 20.60 6.58
N GLN A 278 2.18 19.62 7.42
CA GLN A 278 3.03 19.17 8.54
C GLN A 278 4.13 18.20 8.09
N ILE A 279 4.04 17.65 6.86
CA ILE A 279 5.00 16.68 6.35
C ILE A 279 6.36 17.35 6.12
N GLN A 280 7.40 16.79 6.72
CA GLN A 280 8.79 17.26 6.61
C GLN A 280 9.65 16.38 5.71
N SER A 281 9.14 15.24 5.29
CA SER A 281 9.84 14.28 4.44
C SER A 281 10.03 14.86 3.04
N LYS A 282 11.18 14.60 2.41
CA LYS A 282 11.30 14.75 0.96
C LYS A 282 10.29 13.82 0.31
N THR A 283 9.35 14.36 -0.44
CA THR A 283 8.20 13.60 -0.93
C THR A 283 8.19 13.49 -2.45
N LEU A 284 8.01 12.26 -2.95
CA LEU A 284 7.67 11.97 -4.33
C LEU A 284 6.25 11.41 -4.39
N VAL A 285 5.39 12.05 -5.15
CA VAL A 285 4.04 11.58 -5.45
C VAL A 285 4.02 11.03 -6.88
N ILE A 286 3.55 9.80 -7.05
CA ILE A 286 3.45 9.14 -8.36
C ILE A 286 1.98 8.86 -8.64
N GLY A 287 1.46 9.40 -9.74
CA GLY A 287 0.14 9.09 -10.28
C GLY A 287 0.21 8.12 -11.45
N ILE A 288 -0.84 7.34 -11.65
CA ILE A 288 -1.02 6.47 -12.82
C ILE A 288 -2.09 7.11 -13.72
N LYS A 289 -1.74 7.41 -14.95
CA LYS A 289 -2.60 8.19 -15.87
C LYS A 289 -3.98 7.57 -16.11
N SER A 290 -4.03 6.26 -16.18
CA SER A 290 -5.26 5.50 -16.47
C SER A 290 -5.99 5.01 -15.21
N ASP A 291 -5.57 5.43 -14.02
CA ASP A 291 -6.19 5.02 -12.76
C ASP A 291 -7.57 5.67 -12.61
N ALA A 292 -8.60 4.84 -12.62
CA ALA A 292 -9.98 5.27 -12.43
C ALA A 292 -10.42 5.21 -10.95
N LEU A 293 -9.72 4.43 -10.11
CA LEU A 293 -10.04 4.30 -8.68
C LEU A 293 -9.46 5.46 -7.86
N PHE A 294 -8.21 5.82 -8.12
CA PHE A 294 -7.52 6.98 -7.53
C PHE A 294 -7.08 7.92 -8.67
N PRO A 295 -8.01 8.71 -9.23
CA PRO A 295 -7.70 9.60 -10.36
C PRO A 295 -6.55 10.55 -10.05
N ILE A 296 -5.80 10.94 -11.07
CA ILE A 296 -4.60 11.81 -10.96
C ILE A 296 -4.83 13.06 -10.13
N ILE A 297 -6.02 13.65 -10.19
CA ILE A 297 -6.36 14.84 -9.42
C ILE A 297 -6.16 14.66 -7.90
N GLU A 298 -6.29 13.45 -7.38
CA GLU A 298 -6.04 13.15 -5.97
C GLU A 298 -4.53 13.20 -5.65
N GLN A 299 -3.67 12.73 -6.56
CA GLN A 299 -2.22 12.81 -6.41
C GLN A 299 -1.70 14.24 -6.67
N GLU A 300 -2.30 14.97 -7.59
CA GLU A 300 -2.03 16.41 -7.78
C GLU A 300 -2.33 17.21 -6.52
N PHE A 301 -3.43 16.87 -5.83
CA PHE A 301 -3.77 17.46 -4.54
C PHE A 301 -2.67 17.21 -3.49
N LEU A 302 -2.17 15.97 -3.37
CA LEU A 302 -1.06 15.65 -2.48
C LEU A 302 0.19 16.46 -2.82
N ALA A 303 0.60 16.46 -4.09
CA ALA A 303 1.79 17.17 -4.55
C ALA A 303 1.69 18.70 -4.34
N LYS A 304 0.49 19.26 -4.49
CA LYS A 304 0.23 20.69 -4.29
C LYS A 304 0.39 21.13 -2.84
N TYR A 305 -0.02 20.30 -1.87
CA TYR A 305 -0.12 20.73 -0.48
C TYR A 305 0.95 20.13 0.44
N ILE A 306 1.69 19.12 0.02
CA ILE A 306 2.88 18.65 0.73
C ILE A 306 4.05 19.57 0.39
N PRO A 307 4.72 20.19 1.38
CA PRO A 307 5.83 21.12 1.13
C PRO A 307 6.97 20.46 0.34
N GLY A 308 7.37 21.06 -0.77
CA GLY A 308 8.49 20.59 -1.59
C GLY A 308 8.28 19.23 -2.28
N ALA A 309 7.04 18.75 -2.38
CA ALA A 309 6.76 17.50 -3.05
C ALA A 309 7.03 17.60 -4.57
N SER A 310 7.65 16.54 -5.10
CA SER A 310 7.77 16.31 -6.54
C SER A 310 6.60 15.45 -7.02
N PHE A 311 6.11 15.70 -8.23
CA PHE A 311 5.02 14.94 -8.85
C PHE A 311 5.48 14.28 -10.14
N HIS A 312 5.14 13.00 -10.32
CA HIS A 312 5.44 12.24 -11.52
C HIS A 312 4.23 11.43 -11.97
N VAL A 313 3.93 11.44 -13.27
CA VAL A 313 2.84 10.65 -13.85
C VAL A 313 3.41 9.50 -14.66
N ILE A 314 2.98 8.30 -14.35
CA ILE A 314 3.30 7.10 -15.13
C ILE A 314 2.17 6.88 -16.15
N ASP A 315 2.53 6.83 -17.43
CA ASP A 315 1.62 6.43 -18.51
C ASP A 315 1.60 4.90 -18.59
N SER A 316 0.54 4.31 -18.04
CA SER A 316 0.30 2.87 -18.00
C SER A 316 -1.09 2.56 -18.51
N LEU A 317 -1.23 1.42 -19.17
CA LEU A 317 -2.52 0.88 -19.60
C LEU A 317 -3.25 0.09 -18.50
N TYR A 318 -2.59 -0.17 -17.38
CA TYR A 318 -3.08 -1.14 -16.39
C TYR A 318 -3.98 -0.54 -15.31
N GLY A 319 -4.42 0.72 -15.45
CA GLY A 319 -5.26 1.37 -14.45
C GLY A 319 -4.54 1.47 -13.09
N HIS A 320 -5.30 1.32 -12.03
CA HIS A 320 -4.77 1.32 -10.66
C HIS A 320 -3.66 0.29 -10.44
N ASP A 321 -3.79 -0.93 -11.02
CA ASP A 321 -2.76 -1.96 -10.90
C ASP A 321 -1.41 -1.58 -11.57
N GLY A 322 -1.34 -0.47 -12.30
CA GLY A 322 -0.10 0.07 -12.85
C GLY A 322 0.99 0.21 -11.78
N PHE A 323 0.64 0.57 -10.55
CA PHE A 323 1.65 0.68 -9.48
C PHE A 323 2.30 -0.66 -9.10
N LEU A 324 1.65 -1.79 -9.36
CA LEU A 324 2.21 -3.13 -9.15
C LEU A 324 2.99 -3.64 -10.36
N ILE A 325 2.57 -3.26 -11.56
CA ILE A 325 3.05 -3.82 -12.83
C ILE A 325 4.22 -3.01 -13.39
N GLU A 326 4.15 -1.68 -13.31
CA GLU A 326 5.11 -0.75 -13.95
C GLU A 326 6.38 -0.50 -13.10
N SER A 327 6.94 -1.55 -12.54
CA SER A 327 8.13 -1.46 -11.68
C SER A 327 9.34 -0.78 -12.37
N GLY A 328 9.47 -0.94 -13.69
CA GLY A 328 10.49 -0.28 -14.50
C GLY A 328 10.32 1.23 -14.57
N LEU A 329 9.10 1.70 -14.83
CA LEU A 329 8.76 3.13 -14.87
C LEU A 329 8.86 3.75 -13.47
N MET A 330 8.39 3.07 -12.44
CA MET A 330 8.54 3.51 -11.05
C MET A 330 10.02 3.63 -10.65
N THR A 331 10.84 2.65 -11.00
CA THR A 331 12.29 2.70 -10.74
C THR A 331 12.94 3.92 -11.41
N LYS A 332 12.60 4.20 -12.67
CA LYS A 332 13.09 5.38 -13.39
C LYS A 332 12.66 6.68 -12.71
N ALA A 333 11.39 6.80 -12.33
CA ALA A 333 10.84 7.98 -11.64
C ALA A 333 11.56 8.23 -10.30
N VAL A 334 11.71 7.20 -9.47
CA VAL A 334 12.37 7.32 -8.16
C VAL A 334 13.85 7.66 -8.31
N ARG A 335 14.58 7.01 -9.23
CA ARG A 335 15.99 7.30 -9.46
C ARG A 335 16.23 8.72 -10.00
N LEU A 336 15.38 9.18 -10.91
CA LEU A 336 15.42 10.55 -11.41
C LEU A 336 15.19 11.55 -10.26
N TRP A 337 14.15 11.34 -9.47
CA TRP A 337 13.87 12.17 -8.32
C TRP A 337 15.03 12.20 -7.33
N GLN A 338 15.60 11.05 -6.98
CA GLN A 338 16.77 10.97 -6.10
C GLN A 338 18.00 11.71 -6.66
N LYS A 339 18.19 11.67 -7.98
CA LYS A 339 19.25 12.42 -8.64
C LYS A 339 19.04 13.92 -8.52
N LEU A 340 17.83 14.41 -8.78
CA LEU A 340 17.50 15.83 -8.66
C LEU A 340 17.67 16.34 -7.23
N GLN A 341 17.27 15.56 -6.22
CA GLN A 341 17.48 15.90 -4.81
C GLN A 341 18.97 16.07 -4.45
N ARG A 342 19.87 15.31 -5.06
CA ARG A 342 21.32 15.45 -4.86
C ARG A 342 21.86 16.72 -5.53
N LEU A 343 21.33 17.08 -6.69
CA LEU A 343 21.70 18.31 -7.42
C LEU A 343 21.33 19.56 -6.64
N GLU A 344 20.16 19.58 -5.99
CA GLU A 344 19.70 20.68 -5.12
C GLU A 344 20.58 20.86 -3.87
N VAL A 345 21.18 19.78 -3.37
CA VAL A 345 22.07 19.80 -2.18
C VAL A 345 23.51 20.23 -2.55
N ASN A 346 23.94 20.01 -3.80
CA ASN A 346 25.30 20.37 -4.25
C ASN A 346 25.31 20.87 -5.70
N PRO A 347 24.72 22.04 -5.97
CA PRO A 347 24.50 22.53 -7.35
C PRO A 347 25.78 22.78 -8.14
N MET A 348 26.94 22.97 -7.48
CA MET A 348 28.22 23.22 -8.14
C MET A 348 28.97 21.92 -8.53
N ALA A 349 29.01 20.89 -7.66
CA ALA A 349 29.73 19.66 -7.96
C ALA A 349 29.08 18.85 -9.09
N ASP A 350 27.73 18.81 -9.11
CA ASP A 350 27.00 18.05 -10.12
C ASP A 350 26.89 18.78 -11.46
N PHE A 351 26.97 20.14 -11.45
CA PHE A 351 27.08 20.93 -12.69
C PHE A 351 28.39 20.60 -13.42
N PHE A 352 29.52 20.51 -12.72
CA PHE A 352 30.82 20.14 -13.31
C PHE A 352 30.84 18.71 -13.82
N GLN A 353 30.25 17.74 -13.09
CA GLN A 353 30.14 16.34 -13.56
C GLN A 353 29.24 16.20 -14.80
N ALA A 354 28.16 16.96 -14.89
CA ALA A 354 27.30 16.98 -16.07
C ALA A 354 27.98 17.67 -17.26
N LEU A 355 28.85 18.64 -17.00
CA LEU A 355 29.64 19.33 -18.03
C LEU A 355 30.75 18.42 -18.56
N GLU A 356 31.48 17.74 -17.68
CA GLU A 356 32.51 16.74 -18.06
C GLU A 356 31.91 15.58 -18.87
N ALA A 357 30.76 15.03 -18.47
CA ALA A 357 30.08 13.98 -19.22
C ALA A 357 29.64 14.44 -20.63
N LYS A 358 29.27 15.70 -20.80
CA LYS A 358 28.95 16.28 -22.12
C LYS A 358 30.20 16.54 -22.96
N MET A 359 31.30 16.95 -22.35
CA MET A 359 32.56 17.17 -23.05
C MET A 359 33.16 15.86 -23.56
N VAL A 360 33.14 14.80 -22.75
CA VAL A 360 33.60 13.46 -23.16
C VAL A 360 32.71 12.86 -24.28
N ALA A 361 31.40 13.15 -24.27
CA ALA A 361 30.50 12.69 -25.34
C ALA A 361 30.70 13.46 -26.66
N HIS A 362 31.29 14.66 -26.63
CA HIS A 362 31.64 15.43 -27.83
C HIS A 362 33.00 15.14 -28.41
N GLU A 363 33.91 14.49 -27.65
CA GLU A 363 35.24 14.07 -28.16
C GLU A 363 35.21 12.68 -28.84
N ILE A 364 34.08 11.97 -28.78
CA ILE A 364 33.89 10.62 -29.37
C ILE A 364 32.94 10.67 -30.60
N SER A 365 32.47 11.84 -31.00
CA SER A 365 31.69 12.05 -32.23
C SER A 365 32.54 12.82 -33.26
#